data_75796c30e464c4ebd6c30e293e94168e
#
_entry.id   75796c30e464c4ebd6c30e293e94168e
#
_cell.length_a   1.000
_cell.length_b   1.000
_cell.length_c   1.000
_cell.angle_alpha   90.00
_cell.angle_beta   90.00
_cell.angle_gamma   90.00
#
_symmetry.space_group_name_H-M   'P 1'
#
loop_
_entity.id
_entity.type
_entity.pdbx_description
1 polymer ?
#
loop_
_entity_poly.entity_id
_entity_poly.type
_entity_poly.pdbx_seq_one_letter_code
_entity_poly.pdbx_strand_id
1 'polypeptide(L)'
;MGNKQKLKFEFMRGFVAIAIAIAVALIFIFICADDPAKALNCLLIRPIISNGALNVSSILTILGRMTPIIFTGLAVCVMFSANQFNLAGEGTVMAGGFVAALLAIYVPMAAGLHPVVCILVGAVVGGLLMLIPAIAKVKLNASEMVCSLMLNYVVLYVIMHFLSNVFADRSQGSTQTYPFLETAKVAKMVPGTELTWGFVIAIIATILVGFFMYRTRWGYTIRMIGINESFSKYSGMRVGGVIVLSQVIGGVLSGMGGAIEVLGRYNTFLWKDLPGYGWTGITVAILAKNNPLAIPFAALFIAYLNRGCELMSIYAGVPAEMIDIIQAVIFLFFAAEQFMSKTRQKMVVKETKEELAKKQQEAAVEGGNA
;
A
#
# COMPACT_ATOMS: atom_id res chain seq x y z
N MET A 1 3.62 -13.69 28.55
CA MET A 1 3.97 -12.34 28.04
C MET A 1 2.79 -11.39 28.16
N GLY A 2 2.88 -10.41 29.06
CA GLY A 2 1.83 -9.40 29.24
C GLY A 2 1.63 -8.57 27.96
N ASN A 3 0.43 -8.03 27.76
CA ASN A 3 0.08 -7.27 26.53
C ASN A 3 1.05 -6.09 26.27
N LYS A 4 1.57 -5.46 27.33
CA LYS A 4 2.57 -4.38 27.25
C LYS A 4 3.95 -4.86 26.77
N GLN A 5 4.39 -6.05 27.12
CA GLN A 5 5.68 -6.61 26.70
C GLN A 5 5.66 -7.09 25.25
N LYS A 6 4.53 -7.68 24.80
CA LYS A 6 4.32 -7.98 23.37
C LYS A 6 4.41 -6.71 22.52
N LEU A 7 3.74 -5.65 22.94
CA LEU A 7 3.74 -4.37 22.23
C LEU A 7 5.15 -3.77 22.18
N LYS A 8 5.88 -3.78 23.31
CA LYS A 8 7.27 -3.27 23.40
C LYS A 8 8.23 -4.06 22.49
N PHE A 9 8.10 -5.40 22.47
CA PHE A 9 8.92 -6.24 21.61
C PHE A 9 8.64 -5.99 20.11
N GLU A 10 7.37 -5.86 19.75
CA GLU A 10 7.00 -5.58 18.36
C GLU A 10 7.45 -4.20 17.90
N PHE A 11 7.40 -3.21 18.80
CA PHE A 11 7.91 -1.87 18.52
C PHE A 11 9.43 -1.88 18.35
N MET A 12 10.15 -2.60 19.24
CA MET A 12 11.60 -2.77 19.16
C MET A 12 12.01 -3.50 17.87
N ARG A 13 11.28 -4.55 17.49
CA ARG A 13 11.52 -5.28 16.22
C ARG A 13 11.36 -4.37 15.01
N GLY A 14 10.27 -3.59 14.97
CA GLY A 14 10.04 -2.63 13.90
C GLY A 14 11.15 -1.58 13.83
N PHE A 15 11.56 -1.04 14.96
CA PHE A 15 12.64 -0.06 15.04
C PHE A 15 13.98 -0.64 14.54
N VAL A 16 14.33 -1.86 14.97
CA VAL A 16 15.56 -2.54 14.53
C VAL A 16 15.51 -2.83 13.02
N ALA A 17 14.36 -3.26 12.49
CA ALA A 17 14.20 -3.50 11.05
C ALA A 17 14.39 -2.21 10.23
N ILE A 18 13.80 -1.09 10.66
CA ILE A 18 13.99 0.23 10.05
C ILE A 18 15.47 0.66 10.15
N ALA A 19 16.09 0.51 11.31
CA ALA A 19 17.48 0.89 11.51
C ALA A 19 18.43 0.11 10.58
N ILE A 20 18.21 -1.20 10.42
CA ILE A 20 19.00 -2.03 9.50
C ILE A 20 18.73 -1.63 8.05
N ALA A 21 17.45 -1.40 7.67
CA ALA A 21 17.11 -0.95 6.34
C ALA A 21 17.78 0.38 5.98
N ILE A 22 17.77 1.34 6.92
CA ILE A 22 18.49 2.61 6.77
C ILE A 22 20.01 2.37 6.69
N ALA A 23 20.58 1.49 7.53
CA ALA A 23 22.02 1.19 7.49
C ALA A 23 22.45 0.59 6.15
N VAL A 24 21.66 -0.32 5.58
CA VAL A 24 21.92 -0.86 4.23
C VAL A 24 21.78 0.22 3.17
N ALA A 25 20.75 1.06 3.24
CA ALA A 25 20.59 2.21 2.34
C ALA A 25 21.80 3.15 2.42
N LEU A 26 22.32 3.39 3.63
CA LEU A 26 23.54 4.18 3.84
C LEU A 26 24.76 3.58 3.13
N ILE A 27 24.95 2.28 3.22
CA ILE A 27 26.06 1.58 2.55
C ILE A 27 25.97 1.82 1.03
N PHE A 28 24.78 1.67 0.44
CA PHE A 28 24.58 1.94 -0.99
C PHE A 28 24.80 3.41 -1.34
N ILE A 29 24.35 4.34 -0.51
CA ILE A 29 24.58 5.78 -0.70
C ILE A 29 26.07 6.08 -0.67
N PHE A 30 26.84 5.50 0.25
CA PHE A 30 28.30 5.69 0.32
C PHE A 30 29.04 5.12 -0.90
N ILE A 31 28.49 4.09 -1.56
CA ILE A 31 29.09 3.50 -2.76
C ILE A 31 28.72 4.30 -4.02
N CYS A 32 27.50 4.81 -4.11
CA CYS A 32 26.94 5.38 -5.35
C CYS A 32 26.92 6.91 -5.39
N ALA A 33 27.00 7.60 -4.24
CA ALA A 33 26.93 9.05 -4.19
C ALA A 33 28.32 9.68 -4.18
N ASP A 34 28.52 10.71 -4.99
CA ASP A 34 29.76 11.53 -4.98
C ASP A 34 29.95 12.26 -3.65
N ASP A 35 28.85 12.67 -3.00
CA ASP A 35 28.81 13.29 -1.68
C ASP A 35 27.77 12.62 -0.79
N PRO A 36 28.18 11.62 0.02
CA PRO A 36 27.27 10.87 0.89
C PRO A 36 26.57 11.73 1.95
N ALA A 37 27.24 12.76 2.47
CA ALA A 37 26.66 13.66 3.48
C ALA A 37 25.51 14.47 2.91
N LYS A 38 25.67 14.97 1.69
CA LYS A 38 24.64 15.70 0.95
C LYS A 38 23.47 14.78 0.58
N ALA A 39 23.75 13.55 0.15
CA ALA A 39 22.73 12.56 -0.16
C ALA A 39 21.87 12.21 1.07
N LEU A 40 22.48 12.00 2.23
CA LEU A 40 21.81 11.80 3.51
C LEU A 40 20.94 12.98 3.93
N ASN A 41 21.44 14.19 3.79
CA ASN A 41 20.68 15.40 4.07
C ASN A 41 19.43 15.47 3.17
N CYS A 42 19.58 15.14 1.89
CA CYS A 42 18.47 15.09 0.94
C CYS A 42 17.45 14.00 1.28
N LEU A 43 17.88 12.83 1.79
CA LEU A 43 17.00 11.74 2.17
C LEU A 43 16.21 12.04 3.45
N LEU A 44 16.90 12.54 4.51
CA LEU A 44 16.34 12.59 5.86
C LEU A 44 15.88 14.00 6.31
N ILE A 45 16.48 15.06 5.81
CA ILE A 45 16.21 16.40 6.33
C ILE A 45 15.46 17.26 5.31
N ARG A 46 15.92 17.26 4.09
CA ARG A 46 15.41 18.14 3.04
C ARG A 46 13.92 17.98 2.68
N PRO A 47 13.29 16.78 2.81
CA PRO A 47 11.85 16.66 2.64
C PRO A 47 11.03 17.51 3.61
N ILE A 48 11.56 17.78 4.81
CA ILE A 48 10.89 18.60 5.84
C ILE A 48 11.47 20.01 5.92
N ILE A 49 12.82 20.12 5.93
CA ILE A 49 13.52 21.39 6.14
C ILE A 49 14.40 21.68 4.92
N SER A 50 14.15 22.79 4.24
CA SER A 50 14.97 23.28 3.14
C SER A 50 15.42 24.69 3.46
N ASN A 51 16.74 24.96 3.33
CA ASN A 51 17.34 26.27 3.59
C ASN A 51 17.00 26.86 4.98
N GLY A 52 16.91 26.03 6.01
CA GLY A 52 16.63 26.46 7.38
C GLY A 52 15.16 26.79 7.69
N ALA A 53 14.27 26.61 6.73
CA ALA A 53 12.81 26.79 6.91
C ALA A 53 12.04 25.49 6.62
N LEU A 54 10.82 25.38 7.18
CA LEU A 54 9.93 24.26 6.87
C LEU A 54 9.52 24.29 5.40
N ASN A 55 9.76 23.18 4.70
CA ASN A 55 9.39 23.03 3.30
C ASN A 55 7.93 22.55 3.18
N VAL A 56 7.00 23.49 3.38
CA VAL A 56 5.56 23.19 3.34
C VAL A 56 5.14 22.55 2.00
N SER A 57 5.69 23.03 0.88
CA SER A 57 5.40 22.46 -0.45
C SER A 57 5.80 21.00 -0.55
N SER A 58 6.96 20.62 0.00
CA SER A 58 7.40 19.21 0.01
C SER A 58 6.54 18.35 0.92
N ILE A 59 6.11 18.85 2.08
CA ILE A 59 5.20 18.14 2.99
C ILE A 59 3.85 17.90 2.32
N LEU A 60 3.30 18.92 1.65
CA LEU A 60 2.03 18.78 0.93
C LEU A 60 2.16 17.83 -0.27
N THR A 61 3.32 17.78 -0.92
CA THR A 61 3.63 16.80 -1.97
C THR A 61 3.66 15.36 -1.39
N ILE A 62 4.27 15.16 -0.23
CA ILE A 62 4.28 13.85 0.46
C ILE A 62 2.85 13.41 0.75
N LEU A 63 2.00 14.29 1.30
CA LEU A 63 0.59 14.00 1.58
C LEU A 63 -0.21 13.68 0.30
N GLY A 64 0.07 14.37 -0.80
CA GLY A 64 -0.53 14.07 -2.10
C GLY A 64 -0.14 12.67 -2.60
N ARG A 65 1.13 12.34 -2.56
CA ARG A 65 1.68 11.07 -3.06
C ARG A 65 1.28 9.86 -2.22
N MET A 66 0.97 10.04 -0.94
CA MET A 66 0.48 8.92 -0.13
C MET A 66 -0.96 8.50 -0.48
N THR A 67 -1.72 9.33 -1.22
CA THR A 67 -3.11 9.04 -1.58
C THR A 67 -3.29 7.70 -2.31
N PRO A 68 -2.69 7.45 -3.49
CA PRO A 68 -2.81 6.16 -4.17
C PRO A 68 -2.24 5.01 -3.34
N ILE A 69 -1.19 5.26 -2.56
CA ILE A 69 -0.54 4.26 -1.70
C ILE A 69 -1.49 3.83 -0.56
N ILE A 70 -2.30 4.74 0.00
CA ILE A 70 -3.33 4.39 0.99
C ILE A 70 -4.36 3.46 0.37
N PHE A 71 -4.88 3.77 -0.82
CA PHE A 71 -5.89 2.95 -1.48
C PHE A 71 -5.39 1.55 -1.80
N THR A 72 -4.19 1.43 -2.38
CA THR A 72 -3.57 0.14 -2.67
C THR A 72 -3.20 -0.62 -1.40
N GLY A 73 -2.71 0.06 -0.36
CA GLY A 73 -2.44 -0.53 0.95
C GLY A 73 -3.70 -1.07 1.62
N LEU A 74 -4.83 -0.34 1.57
CA LEU A 74 -6.12 -0.80 2.07
C LEU A 74 -6.64 -2.00 1.26
N ALA A 75 -6.48 -1.97 -0.07
CA ALA A 75 -6.86 -3.08 -0.95
C ALA A 75 -6.14 -4.37 -0.56
N VAL A 76 -4.82 -4.31 -0.46
CA VAL A 76 -3.99 -5.45 -0.06
C VAL A 76 -4.29 -5.89 1.37
N CYS A 77 -4.50 -4.95 2.30
CA CYS A 77 -4.85 -5.23 3.69
C CYS A 77 -6.12 -6.10 3.79
N VAL A 78 -7.16 -5.80 3.03
CA VAL A 78 -8.40 -6.59 3.01
C VAL A 78 -8.16 -7.99 2.45
N MET A 79 -7.43 -8.10 1.32
CA MET A 79 -7.13 -9.38 0.69
C MET A 79 -6.24 -10.26 1.57
N PHE A 80 -5.17 -9.72 2.12
CA PHE A 80 -4.24 -10.45 2.99
C PHE A 80 -4.88 -10.85 4.32
N SER A 81 -5.85 -10.08 4.82
CA SER A 81 -6.63 -10.46 5.99
C SER A 81 -7.50 -11.71 5.76
N ALA A 82 -7.80 -12.05 4.50
CA ALA A 82 -8.44 -13.31 4.10
C ALA A 82 -7.41 -14.40 3.74
N ASN A 83 -6.11 -14.19 3.98
CA ASN A 83 -5.01 -15.05 3.54
C ASN A 83 -4.98 -15.27 2.01
N GLN A 84 -5.38 -14.26 1.24
CA GLN A 84 -5.35 -14.28 -0.21
C GLN A 84 -4.21 -13.40 -0.72
N PHE A 85 -3.18 -14.04 -1.30
CA PHE A 85 -2.02 -13.36 -1.87
C PHE A 85 -2.29 -12.95 -3.31
N ASN A 86 -3.16 -11.94 -3.48
CA ASN A 86 -3.48 -11.39 -4.79
C ASN A 86 -2.57 -10.20 -5.10
N LEU A 87 -1.86 -10.26 -6.22
CA LEU A 87 -0.90 -9.27 -6.69
C LEU A 87 -1.43 -8.39 -7.84
N ALA A 88 -2.73 -8.50 -8.21
CA ALA A 88 -3.30 -7.74 -9.32
C ALA A 88 -3.52 -6.24 -9.01
N GLY A 89 -3.02 -5.76 -7.88
CA GLY A 89 -3.12 -4.35 -7.49
C GLY A 89 -2.58 -3.38 -8.54
N GLU A 90 -1.47 -3.73 -9.22
CA GLU A 90 -0.87 -2.91 -10.28
C GLU A 90 -1.80 -2.77 -11.48
N GLY A 91 -2.25 -3.87 -12.05
CA GLY A 91 -3.13 -3.87 -13.20
C GLY A 91 -4.47 -3.18 -12.91
N THR A 92 -5.02 -3.35 -11.71
CA THR A 92 -6.29 -2.71 -11.34
C THR A 92 -6.15 -1.21 -11.13
N VAL A 93 -5.03 -0.72 -10.59
CA VAL A 93 -4.70 0.71 -10.52
C VAL A 93 -4.60 1.30 -11.92
N MET A 94 -3.85 0.63 -12.81
CA MET A 94 -3.66 1.08 -14.19
C MET A 94 -4.98 1.10 -14.96
N ALA A 95 -5.79 0.05 -14.85
CA ALA A 95 -7.09 -0.03 -15.52
C ALA A 95 -8.10 0.98 -15.00
N GLY A 96 -8.18 1.16 -13.67
CA GLY A 96 -9.02 2.17 -13.05
C GLY A 96 -8.65 3.59 -13.51
N GLY A 97 -7.35 3.90 -13.53
CA GLY A 97 -6.82 5.17 -14.03
C GLY A 97 -7.10 5.39 -15.52
N PHE A 98 -6.89 4.35 -16.36
CA PHE A 98 -7.12 4.45 -17.80
C PHE A 98 -8.59 4.67 -18.15
N VAL A 99 -9.50 3.91 -17.56
CA VAL A 99 -10.94 4.07 -17.83
C VAL A 99 -11.45 5.41 -17.29
N ALA A 100 -10.99 5.85 -16.13
CA ALA A 100 -11.29 7.18 -15.60
C ALA A 100 -10.79 8.28 -16.55
N ALA A 101 -9.60 8.12 -17.13
CA ALA A 101 -9.06 9.04 -18.14
C ALA A 101 -9.90 9.10 -19.41
N LEU A 102 -10.37 7.95 -19.93
CA LEU A 102 -11.25 7.92 -21.10
C LEU A 102 -12.56 8.66 -20.84
N LEU A 103 -13.19 8.44 -19.70
CA LEU A 103 -14.40 9.18 -19.33
C LEU A 103 -14.13 10.68 -19.20
N ALA A 104 -13.00 11.04 -18.61
CA ALA A 104 -12.58 12.43 -18.45
C ALA A 104 -12.35 13.18 -19.76
N ILE A 105 -12.10 12.46 -20.87
CA ILE A 105 -11.87 13.04 -22.20
C ILE A 105 -13.18 13.09 -23.00
N TYR A 106 -13.91 11.96 -23.05
CA TYR A 106 -14.97 11.76 -24.06
C TYR A 106 -16.38 12.03 -23.53
N VAL A 107 -16.61 12.08 -22.22
CA VAL A 107 -17.96 12.22 -21.64
C VAL A 107 -18.04 13.52 -20.84
N PRO A 108 -18.48 14.64 -21.45
CA PRO A 108 -18.61 15.89 -20.73
C PRO A 108 -19.73 15.81 -19.70
N MET A 109 -19.43 16.18 -18.46
CA MET A 109 -20.37 16.23 -17.33
C MET A 109 -20.20 17.52 -16.55
N ALA A 110 -21.17 17.81 -15.67
CA ALA A 110 -21.13 18.97 -14.78
C ALA A 110 -19.91 18.89 -13.83
N ALA A 111 -19.29 20.04 -13.57
CA ALA A 111 -18.20 20.16 -12.62
C ALA A 111 -18.63 19.64 -11.24
N GLY A 112 -17.73 18.88 -10.60
CA GLY A 112 -18.02 18.22 -9.31
C GLY A 112 -18.60 16.81 -9.45
N LEU A 113 -19.57 16.58 -10.35
CA LEU A 113 -20.09 15.22 -10.62
C LEU A 113 -19.13 14.41 -11.48
N HIS A 114 -18.47 15.05 -12.43
CA HIS A 114 -17.57 14.40 -13.38
C HIS A 114 -16.45 13.59 -12.72
N PRO A 115 -15.61 14.13 -11.81
CA PRO A 115 -14.56 13.35 -11.17
C PRO A 115 -15.13 12.21 -10.30
N VAL A 116 -16.29 12.40 -9.68
CA VAL A 116 -16.94 11.36 -8.85
C VAL A 116 -17.35 10.17 -9.73
N VAL A 117 -17.99 10.42 -10.87
CA VAL A 117 -18.37 9.34 -11.81
C VAL A 117 -17.14 8.63 -12.34
N CYS A 118 -16.09 9.36 -12.75
CA CYS A 118 -14.84 8.78 -13.23
C CYS A 118 -14.20 7.84 -12.17
N ILE A 119 -14.15 8.28 -10.90
CA ILE A 119 -13.63 7.49 -9.79
C ILE A 119 -14.48 6.25 -9.55
N LEU A 120 -15.81 6.37 -9.54
CA LEU A 120 -16.71 5.24 -9.35
C LEU A 120 -16.60 4.21 -10.47
N VAL A 121 -16.49 4.63 -11.72
CA VAL A 121 -16.31 3.69 -12.84
C VAL A 121 -14.94 3.03 -12.78
N GLY A 122 -13.88 3.77 -12.42
CA GLY A 122 -12.56 3.19 -12.16
C GLY A 122 -12.60 2.13 -11.05
N ALA A 123 -13.35 2.39 -9.99
CA ALA A 123 -13.59 1.44 -8.89
C ALA A 123 -14.31 0.17 -9.37
N VAL A 124 -15.37 0.31 -10.15
CA VAL A 124 -16.12 -0.82 -10.71
C VAL A 124 -15.24 -1.67 -11.61
N VAL A 125 -14.48 -1.05 -12.51
CA VAL A 125 -13.55 -1.77 -13.40
C VAL A 125 -12.48 -2.52 -12.61
N GLY A 126 -11.89 -1.90 -11.58
CA GLY A 126 -10.95 -2.57 -10.69
C GLY A 126 -11.58 -3.78 -9.99
N GLY A 127 -12.81 -3.64 -9.49
CA GLY A 127 -13.56 -4.74 -8.85
C GLY A 127 -13.88 -5.88 -9.82
N LEU A 128 -14.28 -5.56 -11.06
CA LEU A 128 -14.56 -6.56 -12.10
C LEU A 128 -13.30 -7.33 -12.51
N LEU A 129 -12.17 -6.67 -12.66
CA LEU A 129 -10.90 -7.33 -12.97
C LEU A 129 -10.48 -8.30 -11.88
N MET A 130 -10.70 -7.95 -10.61
CA MET A 130 -10.39 -8.83 -9.48
C MET A 130 -11.31 -10.05 -9.37
N LEU A 131 -12.47 -10.05 -10.05
CA LEU A 131 -13.31 -11.25 -10.14
C LEU A 131 -12.59 -12.41 -10.87
N ILE A 132 -11.70 -12.11 -11.82
CA ILE A 132 -11.01 -13.12 -12.63
C ILE A 132 -10.16 -14.04 -11.72
N PRO A 133 -9.14 -13.57 -10.98
CA PRO A 133 -8.35 -14.41 -10.09
C PRO A 133 -9.19 -14.96 -8.92
N ALA A 134 -10.19 -14.22 -8.43
CA ALA A 134 -11.08 -14.67 -7.37
C ALA A 134 -11.89 -15.90 -7.77
N ILE A 135 -12.50 -15.88 -8.94
CA ILE A 135 -13.29 -17.00 -9.47
C ILE A 135 -12.37 -18.19 -9.82
N ALA A 136 -11.21 -17.92 -10.42
CA ALA A 136 -10.21 -18.94 -10.72
C ALA A 136 -9.76 -19.66 -9.44
N LYS A 137 -9.54 -18.96 -8.35
CA LYS A 137 -9.23 -19.56 -7.04
C LYS A 137 -10.36 -20.44 -6.52
N VAL A 138 -11.58 -19.90 -6.46
CA VAL A 138 -12.71 -20.59 -5.79
C VAL A 138 -13.24 -21.74 -6.61
N LYS A 139 -13.32 -21.62 -7.94
CA LYS A 139 -13.93 -22.66 -8.81
C LYS A 139 -12.92 -23.63 -9.38
N LEU A 140 -11.71 -23.17 -9.72
CA LEU A 140 -10.68 -23.96 -10.40
C LEU A 140 -9.54 -24.35 -9.46
N ASN A 141 -9.56 -23.90 -8.21
CA ASN A 141 -8.48 -24.05 -7.24
C ASN A 141 -7.10 -23.62 -7.80
N ALA A 142 -7.11 -22.64 -8.71
CA ALA A 142 -5.90 -22.06 -9.27
C ALA A 142 -5.15 -21.20 -8.24
N SER A 143 -3.83 -21.03 -8.42
CA SER A 143 -3.06 -20.11 -7.59
C SER A 143 -3.48 -18.67 -7.88
N GLU A 144 -4.06 -17.99 -6.89
CA GLU A 144 -4.43 -16.58 -7.00
C GLU A 144 -3.23 -15.68 -7.27
N MET A 145 -2.07 -16.02 -6.71
CA MET A 145 -0.82 -15.27 -6.89
C MET A 145 -0.37 -15.28 -8.36
N VAL A 146 -0.38 -16.47 -8.99
CA VAL A 146 0.04 -16.60 -10.39
C VAL A 146 -0.98 -15.94 -11.33
N CYS A 147 -2.27 -16.23 -11.14
CA CYS A 147 -3.34 -15.62 -11.97
C CYS A 147 -3.33 -14.10 -11.88
N SER A 148 -3.16 -13.54 -10.68
CA SER A 148 -3.16 -12.11 -10.47
C SER A 148 -1.92 -11.43 -11.04
N LEU A 149 -0.74 -12.06 -10.92
CA LEU A 149 0.49 -11.53 -11.50
C LEU A 149 0.40 -11.48 -13.03
N MET A 150 -0.10 -12.55 -13.66
CA MET A 150 -0.29 -12.58 -15.11
C MET A 150 -1.33 -11.56 -15.57
N LEU A 151 -2.39 -11.34 -14.79
CA LEU A 151 -3.43 -10.36 -15.10
C LEU A 151 -2.86 -8.93 -15.19
N ASN A 152 -1.87 -8.57 -14.38
CA ASN A 152 -1.21 -7.26 -14.47
C ASN A 152 -0.64 -7.01 -15.88
N TYR A 153 0.08 -7.99 -16.43
CA TYR A 153 0.67 -7.86 -17.76
C TYR A 153 -0.38 -7.91 -18.88
N VAL A 154 -1.42 -8.72 -18.73
CA VAL A 154 -2.55 -8.72 -19.67
C VAL A 154 -3.19 -7.33 -19.72
N VAL A 155 -3.48 -6.75 -18.56
CA VAL A 155 -4.06 -5.40 -18.46
C VAL A 155 -3.10 -4.36 -19.05
N LEU A 156 -1.80 -4.42 -18.72
CA LEU A 156 -0.79 -3.53 -19.26
C LEU A 156 -0.80 -3.55 -20.80
N TYR A 157 -0.67 -4.73 -21.40
CA TYR A 157 -0.57 -4.82 -22.87
C TYR A 157 -1.89 -4.46 -23.58
N VAL A 158 -3.05 -4.79 -22.98
CA VAL A 158 -4.36 -4.36 -23.50
C VAL A 158 -4.46 -2.84 -23.47
N ILE A 159 -4.12 -2.20 -22.36
CA ILE A 159 -4.16 -0.72 -22.26
C ILE A 159 -3.15 -0.10 -23.22
N MET A 160 -1.93 -0.62 -23.32
CA MET A 160 -0.93 -0.12 -24.26
C MET A 160 -1.36 -0.23 -25.71
N HIS A 161 -2.03 -1.33 -26.08
CA HIS A 161 -2.60 -1.48 -27.42
C HIS A 161 -3.64 -0.39 -27.71
N PHE A 162 -4.59 -0.17 -26.80
CA PHE A 162 -5.60 0.87 -26.97
C PHE A 162 -5.01 2.28 -26.93
N LEU A 163 -4.08 2.52 -26.01
CA LEU A 163 -3.40 3.81 -25.88
C LEU A 163 -2.64 4.17 -27.14
N SER A 164 -1.90 3.23 -27.76
CA SER A 164 -1.06 3.50 -28.93
C SER A 164 -1.85 3.58 -30.23
N ASN A 165 -2.90 2.77 -30.39
CA ASN A 165 -3.59 2.63 -31.67
C ASN A 165 -4.91 3.41 -31.76
N VAL A 166 -5.62 3.60 -30.65
CA VAL A 166 -6.98 4.15 -30.65
C VAL A 166 -7.03 5.52 -30.00
N PHE A 167 -6.43 5.71 -28.84
CA PHE A 167 -6.59 6.89 -27.99
C PHE A 167 -5.37 7.81 -27.95
N ALA A 168 -4.32 7.53 -28.73
CA ALA A 168 -3.13 8.35 -28.77
C ALA A 168 -3.39 9.73 -29.36
N ASP A 169 -2.93 10.77 -28.69
CA ASP A 169 -2.79 12.10 -29.26
C ASP A 169 -1.51 12.16 -30.12
N ARG A 170 -1.68 11.99 -31.43
CA ARG A 170 -0.57 11.98 -32.40
C ARG A 170 0.09 13.35 -32.60
N SER A 171 -0.49 14.42 -32.07
CA SER A 171 0.06 15.77 -32.19
C SER A 171 1.26 16.03 -31.26
N GLN A 172 1.42 15.26 -30.19
CA GLN A 172 2.36 15.52 -29.10
C GLN A 172 3.70 14.78 -29.22
N GLY A 173 3.91 13.95 -30.25
CA GLY A 173 5.15 13.18 -30.42
C GLY A 173 5.47 12.14 -29.34
N SER A 174 4.61 11.99 -28.33
CA SER A 174 4.70 10.99 -27.25
C SER A 174 3.40 10.17 -27.16
N THR A 175 3.49 8.92 -26.71
CA THR A 175 2.32 8.07 -26.51
C THR A 175 1.59 8.50 -25.25
N GLN A 176 0.53 9.29 -25.42
CA GLN A 176 -0.34 9.79 -24.35
C GLN A 176 -1.74 10.04 -24.91
N THR A 177 -2.75 10.14 -24.04
CA THR A 177 -4.11 10.50 -24.46
C THR A 177 -4.25 12.00 -24.68
N TYR A 178 -5.41 12.40 -25.23
CA TYR A 178 -5.82 13.81 -25.24
C TYR A 178 -5.92 14.36 -23.80
N PRO A 179 -5.82 15.70 -23.63
CA PRO A 179 -5.97 16.34 -22.33
C PRO A 179 -7.35 16.10 -21.72
N PHE A 180 -7.40 15.92 -20.40
CA PHE A 180 -8.67 15.80 -19.68
C PHE A 180 -9.44 17.12 -19.69
N LEU A 181 -10.77 17.01 -19.71
CA LEU A 181 -11.63 18.17 -19.49
C LEU A 181 -11.38 18.75 -18.08
N GLU A 182 -11.35 20.07 -17.97
CA GLU A 182 -11.10 20.73 -16.67
C GLU A 182 -12.16 20.34 -15.61
N THR A 183 -13.38 20.02 -16.04
CA THR A 183 -14.46 19.55 -15.16
C THR A 183 -14.20 18.17 -14.55
N ALA A 184 -13.32 17.34 -15.16
CA ALA A 184 -13.01 15.99 -14.72
C ALA A 184 -11.87 15.92 -13.68
N LYS A 185 -11.06 16.97 -13.62
CA LYS A 185 -9.90 16.99 -12.72
C LYS A 185 -10.33 17.02 -11.25
N VAL A 186 -9.65 16.21 -10.44
CA VAL A 186 -9.82 16.28 -8.98
C VAL A 186 -9.19 17.58 -8.49
N ALA A 187 -9.98 18.44 -7.86
CA ALA A 187 -9.54 19.75 -7.42
C ALA A 187 -8.36 19.64 -6.44
N LYS A 188 -7.36 20.52 -6.62
CA LYS A 188 -6.23 20.66 -5.69
C LYS A 188 -6.68 21.42 -4.45
N MET A 189 -6.29 20.95 -3.28
CA MET A 189 -6.58 21.64 -2.00
C MET A 189 -5.75 22.89 -1.85
N VAL A 190 -4.50 22.85 -2.31
CA VAL A 190 -3.58 23.99 -2.29
C VAL A 190 -3.01 24.19 -3.69
N PRO A 191 -3.22 25.36 -4.31
CA PRO A 191 -2.64 25.68 -5.62
C PRO A 191 -1.12 25.50 -5.63
N GLY A 192 -0.57 24.94 -6.70
CA GLY A 192 0.89 24.73 -6.83
C GLY A 192 1.43 23.48 -6.12
N THR A 193 0.57 22.66 -5.49
CA THR A 193 0.97 21.41 -4.83
C THR A 193 0.32 20.19 -5.47
N GLU A 194 0.80 18.99 -5.11
CA GLU A 194 0.21 17.71 -5.55
C GLU A 194 -0.94 17.25 -4.64
N LEU A 195 -1.26 17.98 -3.57
CA LEU A 195 -2.33 17.61 -2.64
C LEU A 195 -3.70 17.91 -3.23
N THR A 196 -4.49 16.86 -3.41
CA THR A 196 -5.85 16.91 -3.96
C THR A 196 -6.90 16.50 -2.93
N TRP A 197 -8.19 16.77 -3.21
CA TRP A 197 -9.31 16.23 -2.42
C TRP A 197 -9.34 14.70 -2.38
N GLY A 198 -8.62 14.03 -3.25
CA GLY A 198 -8.39 12.59 -3.20
C GLY A 198 -7.80 12.11 -1.87
N PHE A 199 -6.96 12.93 -1.22
CA PHE A 199 -6.41 12.63 0.10
C PHE A 199 -7.51 12.50 1.18
N VAL A 200 -8.48 13.42 1.18
CA VAL A 200 -9.61 13.35 2.12
C VAL A 200 -10.43 12.08 1.88
N ILE A 201 -10.67 11.75 0.60
CA ILE A 201 -11.38 10.51 0.23
C ILE A 201 -10.58 9.28 0.72
N ALA A 202 -9.24 9.28 0.63
CA ALA A 202 -8.40 8.18 1.13
C ALA A 202 -8.50 8.01 2.65
N ILE A 203 -8.54 9.10 3.40
CA ILE A 203 -8.72 9.04 4.87
C ILE A 203 -10.13 8.52 5.21
N ILE A 204 -11.17 8.99 4.52
CA ILE A 204 -12.54 8.48 4.70
C ILE A 204 -12.60 6.98 4.36
N ALA A 205 -11.98 6.56 3.24
CA ALA A 205 -11.88 5.15 2.87
C ALA A 205 -11.19 4.31 3.95
N THR A 206 -10.13 4.83 4.57
CA THR A 206 -9.44 4.18 5.69
C THR A 206 -10.38 3.93 6.86
N ILE A 207 -11.17 4.92 7.26
CA ILE A 207 -12.14 4.81 8.36
C ILE A 207 -13.23 3.80 8.00
N LEU A 208 -13.76 3.87 6.77
CA LEU A 208 -14.81 2.96 6.29
C LEU A 208 -14.32 1.51 6.23
N VAL A 209 -13.11 1.26 5.68
CA VAL A 209 -12.51 -0.08 5.64
C VAL A 209 -12.21 -0.57 7.06
N GLY A 210 -11.71 0.29 7.95
CA GLY A 210 -11.51 -0.03 9.36
C GLY A 210 -12.82 -0.43 10.05
N PHE A 211 -13.88 0.35 9.87
CA PHE A 211 -15.22 0.01 10.38
C PHE A 211 -15.73 -1.31 9.78
N PHE A 212 -15.63 -1.48 8.46
CA PHE A 212 -16.01 -2.71 7.77
C PHE A 212 -15.29 -3.93 8.37
N MET A 213 -13.97 -3.86 8.50
CA MET A 213 -13.15 -4.99 8.97
C MET A 213 -13.41 -5.34 10.44
N TYR A 214 -13.63 -4.34 11.31
CA TYR A 214 -13.73 -4.59 12.76
C TYR A 214 -15.15 -4.63 13.31
N ARG A 215 -16.12 -4.04 12.62
CA ARG A 215 -17.49 -3.89 13.13
C ARG A 215 -18.56 -4.63 12.33
N THR A 216 -18.22 -5.23 11.17
CA THR A 216 -19.21 -5.98 10.37
C THR A 216 -19.01 -7.49 10.44
N ARG A 217 -20.10 -8.24 10.14
CA ARG A 217 -20.09 -9.69 10.06
C ARG A 217 -19.15 -10.18 8.92
N TRP A 218 -19.13 -9.47 7.81
CA TRP A 218 -18.27 -9.78 6.66
C TRP A 218 -16.79 -9.60 6.99
N GLY A 219 -16.41 -8.50 7.64
CA GLY A 219 -15.04 -8.26 8.08
C GLY A 219 -14.58 -9.29 9.13
N TYR A 220 -15.48 -9.70 10.04
CA TYR A 220 -15.20 -10.81 10.96
C TYR A 220 -14.90 -12.11 10.20
N THR A 221 -15.77 -12.48 9.23
CA THR A 221 -15.60 -13.71 8.44
C THR A 221 -14.31 -13.68 7.62
N ILE A 222 -13.96 -12.55 7.00
CA ILE A 222 -12.68 -12.36 6.27
C ILE A 222 -11.50 -12.70 7.19
N ARG A 223 -11.45 -12.13 8.39
CA ARG A 223 -10.36 -12.38 9.35
C ARG A 223 -10.33 -13.82 9.86
N MET A 224 -11.50 -14.46 10.07
CA MET A 224 -11.57 -15.85 10.51
C MET A 224 -11.07 -16.81 9.43
N ILE A 225 -11.41 -16.58 8.16
CA ILE A 225 -10.89 -17.35 7.01
C ILE A 225 -9.37 -17.21 6.93
N GLY A 226 -8.86 -16.00 7.14
CA GLY A 226 -7.42 -15.75 7.14
C GLY A 226 -6.65 -16.49 8.25
N ILE A 227 -7.29 -16.73 9.40
CA ILE A 227 -6.68 -17.49 10.51
C ILE A 227 -6.74 -19.00 10.22
N ASN A 228 -7.91 -19.50 9.86
CA ASN A 228 -8.11 -20.93 9.57
C ASN A 228 -9.32 -21.13 8.66
N GLU A 229 -9.05 -21.41 7.39
CA GLU A 229 -10.08 -21.63 6.36
C GLU A 229 -10.93 -22.86 6.66
N SER A 230 -10.31 -23.97 7.06
CA SER A 230 -11.01 -25.22 7.38
C SER A 230 -11.98 -25.03 8.55
N PHE A 231 -11.55 -24.41 9.63
CA PHE A 231 -12.41 -24.08 10.78
C PHE A 231 -13.60 -23.22 10.34
N SER A 232 -13.36 -22.18 9.53
CA SER A 232 -14.41 -21.30 9.02
C SER A 232 -15.45 -22.07 8.19
N LYS A 233 -15.00 -23.03 7.37
CA LYS A 233 -15.88 -23.91 6.58
C LYS A 233 -16.73 -24.81 7.48
N TYR A 234 -16.15 -25.46 8.49
CA TYR A 234 -16.90 -26.31 9.43
C TYR A 234 -17.86 -25.51 10.32
N SER A 235 -17.55 -24.22 10.59
CA SER A 235 -18.45 -23.30 11.30
C SER A 235 -19.60 -22.76 10.43
N GLY A 236 -19.80 -23.26 9.21
CA GLY A 236 -20.89 -22.88 8.32
C GLY A 236 -20.70 -21.57 7.57
N MET A 237 -19.49 -20.99 7.57
CA MET A 237 -19.20 -19.76 6.83
C MET A 237 -19.10 -20.05 5.32
N ARG A 238 -19.60 -19.13 4.48
CA ARG A 238 -19.50 -19.24 3.01
C ARG A 238 -18.12 -18.80 2.51
N VAL A 239 -17.10 -19.64 2.75
CA VAL A 239 -15.69 -19.34 2.50
C VAL A 239 -15.46 -18.81 1.08
N GLY A 240 -15.90 -19.52 0.03
CA GLY A 240 -15.68 -19.10 -1.36
C GLY A 240 -16.27 -17.74 -1.69
N GLY A 241 -17.49 -17.43 -1.20
CA GLY A 241 -18.11 -16.12 -1.42
C GLY A 241 -17.37 -14.97 -0.73
N VAL A 242 -16.82 -15.24 0.45
CA VAL A 242 -16.07 -14.23 1.22
C VAL A 242 -14.68 -14.00 0.62
N ILE A 243 -14.03 -15.03 0.09
CA ILE A 243 -12.78 -14.89 -0.68
C ILE A 243 -13.02 -14.00 -1.90
N VAL A 244 -14.07 -14.25 -2.68
CA VAL A 244 -14.41 -13.39 -3.83
C VAL A 244 -14.69 -11.96 -3.37
N LEU A 245 -15.48 -11.79 -2.31
CA LEU A 245 -15.81 -10.45 -1.79
C LEU A 245 -14.55 -9.67 -1.37
N SER A 246 -13.60 -10.31 -0.67
CA SER A 246 -12.37 -9.65 -0.22
C SER A 246 -11.52 -9.17 -1.40
N GLN A 247 -11.44 -9.96 -2.47
CA GLN A 247 -10.70 -9.60 -3.68
C GLN A 247 -11.41 -8.49 -4.47
N VAL A 248 -12.74 -8.53 -4.60
CA VAL A 248 -13.51 -7.47 -5.26
C VAL A 248 -13.38 -6.15 -4.52
N ILE A 249 -13.47 -6.14 -3.18
CA ILE A 249 -13.24 -4.92 -2.38
C ILE A 249 -11.82 -4.39 -2.62
N GLY A 250 -10.81 -5.28 -2.66
CA GLY A 250 -9.45 -4.91 -3.00
C GLY A 250 -9.35 -4.27 -4.38
N GLY A 251 -10.02 -4.84 -5.40
CA GLY A 251 -10.08 -4.28 -6.74
C GLY A 251 -10.75 -2.93 -6.82
N VAL A 252 -11.88 -2.76 -6.12
CA VAL A 252 -12.58 -1.48 -6.02
C VAL A 252 -11.67 -0.40 -5.44
N LEU A 253 -11.00 -0.67 -4.33
CA LEU A 253 -10.10 0.28 -3.68
C LEU A 253 -8.90 0.64 -4.57
N SER A 254 -8.23 -0.35 -5.17
CA SER A 254 -7.08 -0.10 -6.04
C SER A 254 -7.47 0.65 -7.33
N GLY A 255 -8.61 0.32 -7.93
CA GLY A 255 -9.15 1.04 -9.08
C GLY A 255 -9.50 2.51 -8.76
N MET A 256 -10.08 2.76 -7.57
CA MET A 256 -10.29 4.12 -7.06
C MET A 256 -8.98 4.89 -6.91
N GLY A 257 -7.96 4.24 -6.32
CA GLY A 257 -6.63 4.83 -6.14
C GLY A 257 -6.02 5.26 -7.47
N GLY A 258 -6.10 4.41 -8.50
CA GLY A 258 -5.63 4.72 -9.85
C GLY A 258 -6.39 5.87 -10.52
N ALA A 259 -7.71 5.89 -10.41
CA ALA A 259 -8.54 6.97 -10.94
C ALA A 259 -8.23 8.32 -10.29
N ILE A 260 -8.12 8.35 -8.95
CA ILE A 260 -7.81 9.57 -8.19
C ILE A 260 -6.41 10.09 -8.53
N GLU A 261 -5.42 9.20 -8.65
CA GLU A 261 -4.05 9.59 -8.99
C GLU A 261 -3.98 10.20 -10.39
N VAL A 262 -4.60 9.55 -11.38
CA VAL A 262 -4.59 10.02 -12.76
C VAL A 262 -5.29 11.37 -12.91
N LEU A 263 -6.49 11.51 -12.36
CA LEU A 263 -7.27 12.75 -12.48
C LEU A 263 -6.79 13.88 -11.56
N GLY A 264 -6.06 13.57 -10.51
CA GLY A 264 -5.55 14.55 -9.56
C GLY A 264 -4.18 15.11 -9.90
N ARG A 265 -3.31 14.29 -10.50
CA ARG A 265 -1.91 14.64 -10.72
C ARG A 265 -1.56 14.91 -12.17
N TYR A 266 -2.20 14.19 -13.10
CA TYR A 266 -1.87 14.28 -14.52
C TYR A 266 -2.93 15.06 -15.28
N ASN A 267 -2.54 15.59 -16.46
CA ASN A 267 -3.46 16.24 -17.40
C ASN A 267 -3.87 15.32 -18.54
N THR A 268 -3.09 14.25 -18.76
CA THR A 268 -3.27 13.22 -19.79
C THR A 268 -2.93 11.87 -19.18
N PHE A 269 -3.41 10.77 -19.71
CA PHE A 269 -2.94 9.45 -19.33
C PHE A 269 -1.63 9.14 -20.06
N LEU A 270 -0.57 8.88 -19.32
CA LEU A 270 0.80 8.72 -19.85
C LEU A 270 1.56 7.51 -19.28
N TRP A 271 0.91 6.65 -18.51
CA TRP A 271 1.55 5.44 -18.00
C TRP A 271 1.82 4.44 -19.12
N LYS A 272 3.11 4.15 -19.35
CA LYS A 272 3.59 3.19 -20.37
C LYS A 272 3.97 1.84 -19.76
N ASP A 273 4.14 1.82 -18.44
CA ASP A 273 4.46 0.66 -17.63
C ASP A 273 3.54 0.62 -16.41
N LEU A 274 3.61 -0.47 -15.66
CA LEU A 274 2.91 -0.61 -14.40
C LEU A 274 3.39 0.47 -13.41
N PRO A 275 2.47 1.21 -12.76
CA PRO A 275 2.83 2.42 -12.02
C PRO A 275 3.55 2.21 -10.68
N GLY A 276 3.71 0.96 -10.20
CA GLY A 276 4.42 0.63 -8.96
C GLY A 276 3.60 0.77 -7.67
N TYR A 277 2.37 1.30 -7.74
CA TYR A 277 1.54 1.53 -6.55
C TYR A 277 1.02 0.25 -5.90
N GLY A 278 0.80 -0.82 -6.65
CA GLY A 278 0.37 -2.10 -6.11
C GLY A 278 1.47 -2.74 -5.27
N TRP A 279 2.72 -2.74 -5.74
CA TRP A 279 3.87 -3.23 -4.98
C TRP A 279 4.12 -2.40 -3.73
N THR A 280 4.05 -1.08 -3.85
CA THR A 280 4.14 -0.19 -2.70
C THR A 280 3.00 -0.43 -1.70
N GLY A 281 1.79 -0.72 -2.18
CA GLY A 281 0.64 -1.07 -1.36
C GLY A 281 0.85 -2.36 -0.56
N ILE A 282 1.50 -3.38 -1.15
CA ILE A 282 1.87 -4.62 -0.44
C ILE A 282 2.84 -4.29 0.70
N THR A 283 3.88 -3.51 0.41
CA THR A 283 4.86 -3.09 1.42
C THR A 283 4.19 -2.37 2.58
N VAL A 284 3.28 -1.43 2.28
CA VAL A 284 2.52 -0.66 3.28
C VAL A 284 1.57 -1.55 4.09
N ALA A 285 0.88 -2.50 3.46
CA ALA A 285 -0.02 -3.42 4.16
C ALA A 285 0.74 -4.32 5.15
N ILE A 286 1.91 -4.83 4.74
CA ILE A 286 2.79 -5.64 5.61
C ILE A 286 3.34 -4.78 6.75
N LEU A 287 3.81 -3.56 6.46
CA LEU A 287 4.30 -2.61 7.46
C LEU A 287 3.22 -2.27 8.50
N ALA A 288 1.97 -2.08 8.05
CA ALA A 288 0.80 -1.86 8.90
C ALA A 288 0.27 -3.14 9.58
N LYS A 289 0.88 -4.31 9.34
CA LYS A 289 0.44 -5.63 9.84
C LYS A 289 -1.03 -5.94 9.52
N ASN A 290 -1.44 -5.62 8.31
CA ASN A 290 -2.81 -5.77 7.83
C ASN A 290 -3.86 -5.07 8.73
N ASN A 291 -3.47 -3.98 9.39
CA ASN A 291 -4.39 -3.14 10.16
C ASN A 291 -4.78 -1.92 9.32
N PRO A 292 -6.05 -1.80 8.88
CA PRO A 292 -6.50 -0.70 8.03
C PRO A 292 -6.21 0.68 8.61
N LEU A 293 -6.37 0.86 9.93
CA LEU A 293 -6.16 2.13 10.61
C LEU A 293 -4.67 2.54 10.69
N ALA A 294 -3.75 1.59 10.54
CA ALA A 294 -2.31 1.84 10.51
C ALA A 294 -1.79 2.14 9.10
N ILE A 295 -2.57 1.86 8.05
CA ILE A 295 -2.18 2.08 6.64
C ILE A 295 -1.75 3.52 6.36
N PRO A 296 -2.46 4.59 6.79
CA PRO A 296 -2.03 5.95 6.51
C PRO A 296 -0.65 6.30 7.09
N PHE A 297 -0.33 5.78 8.28
CA PHE A 297 0.97 5.99 8.91
C PHE A 297 2.09 5.28 8.15
N ALA A 298 1.85 4.03 7.72
CA ALA A 298 2.78 3.28 6.89
C ALA A 298 2.96 3.95 5.50
N ALA A 299 1.87 4.43 4.90
CA ALA A 299 1.88 5.14 3.63
C ALA A 299 2.65 6.48 3.73
N LEU A 300 2.47 7.21 4.83
CA LEU A 300 3.24 8.45 5.10
C LEU A 300 4.74 8.16 5.15
N PHE A 301 5.14 7.09 5.84
CA PHE A 301 6.55 6.69 5.94
C PHE A 301 7.15 6.36 4.56
N ILE A 302 6.46 5.57 3.75
CA ILE A 302 6.92 5.21 2.40
C ILE A 302 6.93 6.43 1.47
N ALA A 303 5.88 7.27 1.50
CA ALA A 303 5.82 8.49 0.69
C ALA A 303 6.93 9.49 1.08
N TYR A 304 7.27 9.56 2.35
CA TYR A 304 8.40 10.35 2.84
C TYR A 304 9.74 9.85 2.29
N LEU A 305 9.98 8.54 2.35
CA LEU A 305 11.18 7.94 1.79
C LEU A 305 11.28 8.16 0.29
N ASN A 306 10.17 7.95 -0.45
CA ASN A 306 10.14 8.19 -1.89
C ASN A 306 10.48 9.64 -2.23
N ARG A 307 9.95 10.61 -1.46
CA ARG A 307 10.28 12.01 -1.65
C ARG A 307 11.75 12.31 -1.33
N GLY A 308 12.29 11.71 -0.28
CA GLY A 308 13.70 11.84 0.07
C GLY A 308 14.63 11.30 -1.02
N CYS A 309 14.32 10.11 -1.56
CA CYS A 309 15.06 9.49 -2.66
C CYS A 309 15.00 10.33 -3.95
N GLU A 310 13.84 10.90 -4.28
CA GLU A 310 13.68 11.81 -5.42
C GLU A 310 14.57 13.06 -5.26
N LEU A 311 14.55 13.67 -4.07
CA LEU A 311 15.41 14.82 -3.78
C LEU A 311 16.90 14.46 -3.83
N MET A 312 17.24 13.24 -3.39
CA MET A 312 18.59 12.72 -3.47
C MET A 312 19.04 12.53 -4.92
N SER A 313 18.17 12.02 -5.80
CA SER A 313 18.45 11.90 -7.23
C SER A 313 18.67 13.27 -7.88
N ILE A 314 17.83 14.26 -7.57
CA ILE A 314 17.91 15.61 -8.17
C ILE A 314 19.16 16.37 -7.70
N TYR A 315 19.50 16.30 -6.40
CA TYR A 315 20.50 17.18 -5.79
C TYR A 315 21.86 16.53 -5.47
N ALA A 316 21.89 15.20 -5.38
CA ALA A 316 23.12 14.45 -5.06
C ALA A 316 23.54 13.49 -6.17
N GLY A 317 22.87 13.50 -7.34
CA GLY A 317 23.24 12.69 -8.50
C GLY A 317 23.08 11.18 -8.32
N VAL A 318 22.37 10.75 -7.26
CA VAL A 318 22.14 9.31 -7.01
C VAL A 318 21.06 8.79 -7.95
N PRO A 319 21.23 7.61 -8.57
CA PRO A 319 20.26 7.02 -9.48
C PRO A 319 18.87 6.84 -8.83
N ALA A 320 17.81 7.06 -9.60
CA ALA A 320 16.43 6.94 -9.11
C ALA A 320 16.08 5.50 -8.69
N GLU A 321 16.73 4.52 -9.25
CA GLU A 321 16.62 3.09 -8.94
C GLU A 321 16.96 2.76 -7.48
N MET A 322 17.68 3.66 -6.79
CA MET A 322 17.94 3.55 -5.35
C MET A 322 16.67 3.55 -4.51
N ILE A 323 15.58 4.14 -5.02
CA ILE A 323 14.26 4.11 -4.36
C ILE A 323 13.79 2.66 -4.23
N ASP A 324 13.87 1.90 -5.33
CA ASP A 324 13.44 0.52 -5.39
C ASP A 324 14.29 -0.38 -4.49
N ILE A 325 15.60 -0.14 -4.43
CA ILE A 325 16.51 -0.85 -3.53
C ILE A 325 16.15 -0.60 -2.07
N ILE A 326 15.94 0.66 -1.69
CA ILE A 326 15.56 1.02 -0.32
C ILE A 326 14.21 0.39 0.06
N GLN A 327 13.23 0.43 -0.84
CA GLN A 327 11.93 -0.21 -0.63
C GLN A 327 12.06 -1.72 -0.50
N ALA A 328 12.85 -2.38 -1.37
CA ALA A 328 13.07 -3.82 -1.33
C ALA A 328 13.73 -4.26 -0.01
N VAL A 329 14.69 -3.50 0.48
CA VAL A 329 15.35 -3.76 1.77
C VAL A 329 14.37 -3.59 2.94
N ILE A 330 13.58 -2.52 2.94
CA ILE A 330 12.54 -2.31 3.95
C ILE A 330 11.54 -3.47 3.93
N PHE A 331 11.06 -3.84 2.74
CA PHE A 331 10.14 -4.96 2.55
C PHE A 331 10.73 -6.28 3.09
N LEU A 332 11.98 -6.59 2.76
CA LEU A 332 12.66 -7.79 3.21
C LEU A 332 12.69 -7.90 4.74
N PHE A 333 13.04 -6.83 5.43
CA PHE A 333 13.12 -6.84 6.89
C PHE A 333 11.75 -6.87 7.58
N PHE A 334 10.73 -6.26 7.00
CA PHE A 334 9.37 -6.32 7.55
C PHE A 334 8.65 -7.62 7.21
N ALA A 335 8.86 -8.18 6.00
CA ALA A 335 8.28 -9.46 5.59
C ALA A 335 8.91 -10.65 6.33
N ALA A 336 10.15 -10.53 6.80
CA ALA A 336 10.81 -11.56 7.59
C ALA A 336 10.19 -11.64 9.00
N GLU A 337 8.96 -12.19 9.12
CA GLU A 337 8.33 -12.45 10.43
C GLU A 337 9.21 -13.29 11.37
N GLN A 338 10.05 -14.13 10.78
CA GLN A 338 11.03 -14.96 11.50
C GLN A 338 12.26 -14.17 11.96
N PHE A 339 12.44 -12.94 11.46
CA PHE A 339 13.52 -12.08 11.93
C PHE A 339 13.37 -11.85 13.44
N MET A 340 14.36 -12.30 14.23
CA MET A 340 14.34 -12.33 15.69
C MET A 340 13.37 -13.33 16.34
N SER A 341 12.80 -14.32 15.62
CA SER A 341 11.97 -15.36 16.21
C SER A 341 12.70 -16.14 17.33
N LYS A 342 14.00 -16.44 17.12
CA LYS A 342 14.87 -17.06 18.15
C LYS A 342 15.02 -16.21 19.39
N THR A 343 15.11 -14.88 19.24
CA THR A 343 15.19 -13.93 20.37
C THR A 343 13.87 -13.88 21.12
N ARG A 344 12.73 -13.91 20.38
CA ARG A 344 11.39 -14.00 20.98
C ARG A 344 11.22 -15.29 21.79
N GLN A 345 11.62 -16.43 21.24
CA GLN A 345 11.57 -17.71 21.96
C GLN A 345 12.41 -17.69 23.22
N LYS A 346 13.64 -17.16 23.17
CA LYS A 346 14.51 -17.01 24.35
C LYS A 346 13.88 -16.14 25.43
N MET A 347 13.23 -15.01 25.06
CA MET A 347 12.56 -14.14 26.02
C MET A 347 11.34 -14.82 26.65
N VAL A 348 10.50 -15.49 25.85
CA VAL A 348 9.34 -16.24 26.38
C VAL A 348 9.77 -17.34 27.31
N VAL A 349 10.80 -18.11 26.96
CA VAL A 349 11.35 -19.18 27.83
C VAL A 349 11.92 -18.61 29.11
N LYS A 350 12.61 -17.46 29.05
CA LYS A 350 13.17 -16.81 30.25
C LYS A 350 12.07 -16.37 31.21
N GLU A 351 11.03 -15.68 30.70
CA GLU A 351 9.87 -15.26 31.50
C GLU A 351 9.15 -16.44 32.14
N THR A 352 8.90 -17.51 31.35
CA THR A 352 8.24 -18.71 31.88
C THR A 352 9.06 -19.35 33.01
N LYS A 353 10.40 -19.37 32.90
CA LYS A 353 11.28 -19.85 33.96
C LYS A 353 11.22 -18.96 35.19
N GLU A 354 11.21 -17.64 35.03
CA GLU A 354 11.10 -16.70 36.15
C GLU A 354 9.73 -16.78 36.83
N GLU A 355 8.61 -16.95 36.08
CA GLU A 355 7.29 -17.18 36.67
C GLU A 355 7.20 -18.52 37.42
N LEU A 356 7.79 -19.59 36.87
CA LEU A 356 7.84 -20.89 37.53
C LEU A 356 8.68 -20.83 38.82
N ALA A 357 9.83 -20.15 38.79
CA ALA A 357 10.67 -19.96 39.97
C ALA A 357 9.96 -19.18 41.09
N LYS A 358 9.21 -18.11 40.72
CA LYS A 358 8.40 -17.36 41.69
C LYS A 358 7.29 -18.21 42.31
N LYS A 359 6.56 -18.98 41.50
CA LYS A 359 5.51 -19.89 42.00
C LYS A 359 6.07 -20.98 42.90
N GLN A 360 7.26 -21.50 42.61
CA GLN A 360 7.94 -22.48 43.46
C GLN A 360 8.40 -21.85 44.81
N GLN A 361 8.86 -20.58 44.79
CA GLN A 361 9.18 -19.86 46.00
C GLN A 361 7.96 -19.56 46.87
N GLU A 362 6.84 -19.11 46.23
CA GLU A 362 5.57 -18.88 46.92
C GLU A 362 5.03 -20.17 47.56
N ALA A 363 5.05 -21.31 46.83
CA ALA A 363 4.62 -22.60 47.33
C ALA A 363 5.54 -23.13 48.47
N ALA A 364 6.85 -22.86 48.43
CA ALA A 364 7.77 -23.23 49.48
C ALA A 364 7.58 -22.39 50.78
N VAL A 365 7.17 -21.13 50.63
CA VAL A 365 6.84 -20.26 51.78
C VAL A 365 5.51 -20.66 52.41
N GLU A 366 4.50 -21.03 51.65
CA GLU A 366 3.20 -21.51 52.14
C GLU A 366 3.29 -22.90 52.78
N GLY A 367 4.11 -23.79 52.23
CA GLY A 367 4.34 -25.14 52.81
C GLY A 367 5.26 -25.16 54.04
N GLY A 368 6.02 -24.08 54.34
CA GLY A 368 6.85 -23.92 55.50
C GLY A 368 6.14 -23.34 56.73
N ASN A 369 4.91 -22.83 56.56
CA ASN A 369 4.08 -22.27 57.63
C ASN A 369 2.93 -23.21 58.06
N ALA A 370 2.89 -24.44 57.60
CA ALA A 370 1.99 -25.51 58.02
C ALA A 370 2.77 -26.55 58.85
#